data_a8ac95e27a8271edbf7a91287b0b7919
#
_entry.id   a8ac95e27a8271edbf7a91287b0b7919
#
_cell.length_a   1.000
_cell.length_b   1.000
_cell.length_c   1.000
_cell.angle_alpha   90.00
_cell.angle_beta   90.00
_cell.angle_gamma   90.00
#
_symmetry.space_group_name_H-M   'P 1'
#
loop_
_entity.id
_entity.type
_entity.pdbx_description
1 polymer ?
#
loop_
_entity_poly.entity_id
_entity_poly.type
_entity_poly.pdbx_seq_one_letter_code
_entity_poly.pdbx_strand_id
1 'polypeptide(L)'
;PALFWRHKRKLMAPELQREERIQLVCDIVKTEREQAGQVAWLSSHDTAIQIEGTPIFIQALPATHMFSERDRASYALIIHCAQPDTSPHVLGLGLDASKRGLNAFSAALPRVVDTVTDVLRKEAQGRGILLCCTDGSQLSGAMVVAVLAASFDRHRHFLGVGDDAYARLTQHRRQLSKDDTQRRLQWLTTSWMHASPSRAHLQRVNAYLLGPFRQVRLWT
;
A
#
# COMPACT_ATOMS: atom_id res chain seq x y z
N PRO A 1 4.00 -6.15 -16.32
CA PRO A 1 4.98 -5.98 -17.42
C PRO A 1 5.61 -7.31 -17.85
N ALA A 2 6.07 -8.16 -16.90
CA ALA A 2 6.72 -9.43 -17.22
C ALA A 2 5.83 -10.39 -18.06
N LEU A 3 4.55 -10.49 -17.73
CA LEU A 3 3.57 -11.30 -18.44
C LEU A 3 3.42 -10.84 -19.91
N PHE A 4 3.26 -9.53 -20.13
CA PHE A 4 3.19 -8.97 -21.47
C PHE A 4 4.45 -9.30 -22.30
N TRP A 5 5.64 -9.14 -21.73
CA TRP A 5 6.89 -9.40 -22.46
C TRP A 5 7.06 -10.88 -22.81
N ARG A 6 6.62 -11.81 -21.93
CA ARG A 6 6.63 -13.26 -22.18
C ARG A 6 5.76 -13.64 -23.37
N HIS A 7 4.59 -13.00 -23.52
CA HIS A 7 3.62 -13.29 -24.56
C HIS A 7 3.57 -12.27 -25.70
N LYS A 8 4.51 -11.30 -25.73
CA LYS A 8 4.51 -10.18 -26.68
C LYS A 8 4.34 -10.62 -28.14
N ARG A 9 5.07 -11.65 -28.57
CA ARG A 9 5.00 -12.13 -29.97
C ARG A 9 3.59 -12.59 -30.36
N LYS A 10 2.91 -13.31 -29.45
CA LYS A 10 1.53 -13.77 -29.68
C LYS A 10 0.54 -12.61 -29.67
N LEU A 11 0.68 -11.69 -28.72
CA LEU A 11 -0.23 -10.56 -28.56
C LEU A 11 -0.10 -9.49 -29.67
N MET A 12 1.07 -9.39 -30.28
CA MET A 12 1.38 -8.42 -31.33
C MET A 12 1.34 -9.03 -32.73
N ALA A 13 0.84 -10.25 -32.88
CA ALA A 13 0.68 -10.89 -34.18
C ALA A 13 -0.28 -10.05 -35.07
N PRO A 14 0.14 -9.66 -36.27
CA PRO A 14 -0.62 -8.75 -37.14
C PRO A 14 -1.94 -9.38 -37.62
N GLU A 15 -2.01 -10.70 -37.66
CA GLU A 15 -3.17 -11.47 -38.14
C GLU A 15 -4.35 -11.48 -37.18
N LEU A 16 -4.11 -11.15 -35.85
CA LEU A 16 -5.13 -11.21 -34.84
C LEU A 16 -6.10 -10.02 -34.95
N GLN A 17 -7.37 -10.31 -35.11
CA GLN A 17 -8.45 -9.36 -34.95
C GLN A 17 -8.58 -8.89 -33.50
N ARG A 18 -9.28 -7.77 -33.30
CA ARG A 18 -9.41 -7.16 -31.97
C ARG A 18 -10.04 -8.11 -30.95
N GLU A 19 -11.10 -8.79 -31.33
CA GLU A 19 -11.84 -9.72 -30.47
C GLU A 19 -10.97 -10.93 -30.11
N GLU A 20 -10.27 -11.50 -31.07
CA GLU A 20 -9.32 -12.61 -30.87
C GLU A 20 -8.18 -12.23 -29.94
N ARG A 21 -7.71 -10.99 -30.06
CA ARG A 21 -6.65 -10.46 -29.19
C ARG A 21 -7.14 -10.29 -27.75
N ILE A 22 -8.38 -9.83 -27.55
CA ILE A 22 -9.00 -9.73 -26.23
C ILE A 22 -9.16 -11.13 -25.62
N GLN A 23 -9.67 -12.10 -26.41
CA GLN A 23 -9.82 -13.47 -25.95
C GLN A 23 -8.47 -14.08 -25.56
N LEU A 24 -7.45 -13.90 -26.41
CA LEU A 24 -6.10 -14.40 -26.14
C LEU A 24 -5.51 -13.80 -24.83
N VAL A 25 -5.74 -12.50 -24.56
CA VAL A 25 -5.34 -11.88 -23.28
C VAL A 25 -6.06 -12.53 -22.11
N CYS A 26 -7.36 -12.77 -22.22
CA CYS A 26 -8.14 -13.44 -21.18
C CYS A 26 -7.63 -14.85 -20.93
N ASP A 27 -7.34 -15.61 -21.97
CA ASP A 27 -6.85 -17.00 -21.88
C ASP A 27 -5.43 -17.04 -21.27
N ILE A 28 -4.53 -16.15 -21.67
CA ILE A 28 -3.20 -16.02 -21.07
C ILE A 28 -3.32 -15.71 -19.58
N VAL A 29 -4.13 -14.71 -19.22
CA VAL A 29 -4.33 -14.32 -17.81
C VAL A 29 -4.92 -15.46 -17.01
N LYS A 30 -5.89 -16.20 -17.57
CA LYS A 30 -6.52 -17.34 -16.93
C LYS A 30 -5.51 -18.47 -16.71
N THR A 31 -4.76 -18.85 -17.75
CA THR A 31 -3.74 -19.91 -17.70
C THR A 31 -2.62 -19.58 -16.71
N GLU A 32 -2.13 -18.36 -16.74
CA GLU A 32 -1.08 -17.92 -15.80
C GLU A 32 -1.60 -17.80 -14.36
N ARG A 33 -2.89 -17.46 -14.17
CA ARG A 33 -3.54 -17.54 -12.86
C ARG A 33 -3.70 -18.98 -12.38
N GLU A 34 -4.10 -19.89 -13.24
CA GLU A 34 -4.23 -21.33 -12.92
C GLU A 34 -2.86 -21.94 -12.62
N GLN A 35 -1.82 -21.61 -13.38
CA GLN A 35 -0.46 -22.09 -13.14
C GLN A 35 0.17 -21.42 -11.89
N ALA A 36 -0.05 -20.13 -11.68
CA ALA A 36 0.32 -19.45 -10.44
C ALA A 36 -0.53 -19.96 -9.25
N GLY A 37 -1.79 -20.29 -9.49
CA GLY A 37 -2.73 -20.76 -8.48
C GLY A 37 -2.39 -22.10 -7.85
N GLN A 38 -1.64 -22.96 -8.54
CA GLN A 38 -1.22 -24.24 -7.96
C GLN A 38 0.04 -24.16 -7.09
N VAL A 39 0.87 -23.12 -7.23
CA VAL A 39 2.16 -23.04 -6.53
C VAL A 39 2.33 -21.74 -5.72
N ALA A 40 1.80 -20.62 -6.17
CA ALA A 40 2.07 -19.31 -5.57
C ALA A 40 0.91 -18.76 -4.72
N TRP A 41 -0.32 -19.23 -4.87
CA TRP A 41 -1.47 -18.73 -4.10
C TRP A 41 -1.42 -19.09 -2.62
N LEU A 42 -0.84 -20.24 -2.30
CA LEU A 42 -0.76 -20.73 -0.92
C LEU A 42 0.46 -20.16 -0.16
N SER A 43 1.50 -19.73 -0.85
CA SER A 43 2.72 -19.24 -0.19
C SER A 43 2.90 -17.73 -0.15
N SER A 44 2.21 -16.95 -1.00
CA SER A 44 2.41 -15.50 -1.05
C SER A 44 1.46 -14.71 -0.13
N HIS A 45 0.33 -15.30 0.30
CA HIS A 45 -0.58 -14.65 1.24
C HIS A 45 -0.10 -14.74 2.69
N ASP A 46 0.70 -15.78 3.03
CA ASP A 46 1.17 -16.02 4.39
C ASP A 46 2.41 -15.19 4.76
N THR A 47 3.02 -14.52 3.81
CA THR A 47 4.24 -13.73 4.06
C THR A 47 4.03 -12.25 3.73
N ALA A 48 4.38 -11.40 4.68
CA ALA A 48 4.40 -9.95 4.43
C ALA A 48 5.46 -9.59 3.39
N ILE A 49 5.06 -8.79 2.41
CA ILE A 49 5.94 -8.33 1.33
C ILE A 49 6.40 -6.91 1.63
N GLN A 50 7.71 -6.70 1.63
CA GLN A 50 8.30 -5.38 1.76
C GLN A 50 8.14 -4.58 0.47
N ILE A 51 7.70 -3.33 0.58
CA ILE A 51 7.79 -2.40 -0.54
C ILE A 51 9.24 -2.02 -0.72
N GLU A 52 9.81 -2.45 -1.83
CA GLU A 52 11.23 -2.36 -2.13
C GLU A 52 11.83 -0.98 -1.78
N GLY A 53 12.94 -0.99 -1.04
CA GLY A 53 13.65 0.21 -0.62
C GLY A 53 12.95 1.04 0.46
N THR A 54 11.91 0.51 1.12
CA THR A 54 11.23 1.18 2.24
C THR A 54 11.04 0.22 3.42
N PRO A 55 10.86 0.69 4.64
CA PRO A 55 10.51 -0.15 5.80
C PRO A 55 9.00 -0.44 5.89
N ILE A 56 8.28 -0.35 4.78
CA ILE A 56 6.83 -0.58 4.72
C ILE A 56 6.56 -1.97 4.16
N PHE A 57 5.72 -2.73 4.87
CA PHE A 57 5.31 -4.08 4.50
C PHE A 57 3.80 -4.11 4.26
N ILE A 58 3.38 -5.00 3.37
CA ILE A 58 1.96 -5.25 3.08
C ILE A 58 1.66 -6.74 3.13
N GLN A 59 0.46 -7.10 3.61
CA GLN A 59 0.00 -8.49 3.68
C GLN A 59 -1.53 -8.56 3.59
N ALA A 60 -2.05 -9.69 3.08
CA ALA A 60 -3.45 -10.06 3.21
C ALA A 60 -3.64 -10.84 4.52
N LEU A 61 -4.46 -10.32 5.44
CA LEU A 61 -4.78 -10.98 6.70
C LEU A 61 -6.28 -10.86 6.98
N PRO A 62 -6.96 -11.95 7.37
CA PRO A 62 -8.38 -11.89 7.69
C PRO A 62 -8.65 -10.97 8.90
N ALA A 63 -9.84 -10.39 8.96
CA ALA A 63 -10.22 -9.50 10.07
C ALA A 63 -10.23 -10.20 11.44
N THR A 64 -10.26 -11.53 11.45
CA THR A 64 -10.18 -12.37 12.65
C THR A 64 -8.77 -12.79 13.02
N HIS A 65 -7.75 -12.33 12.27
CA HIS A 65 -6.36 -12.70 12.52
C HIS A 65 -5.89 -12.22 13.90
N MET A 66 -5.33 -13.13 14.68
CA MET A 66 -4.76 -12.84 15.98
C MET A 66 -3.24 -12.72 15.84
N PHE A 67 -2.73 -11.51 16.07
CA PHE A 67 -1.29 -11.27 16.03
C PHE A 67 -0.58 -11.95 17.20
N SER A 68 0.37 -12.82 16.89
CA SER A 68 1.22 -13.45 17.89
C SER A 68 2.24 -12.46 18.48
N GLU A 69 2.89 -12.82 19.57
CA GLU A 69 4.01 -12.03 20.11
C GLU A 69 5.15 -11.90 19.10
N ARG A 70 5.39 -12.96 18.31
CA ARG A 70 6.40 -12.94 17.25
C ARG A 70 6.06 -11.89 16.18
N ASP A 71 4.80 -11.79 15.75
CA ASP A 71 4.38 -10.76 14.79
C ASP A 71 4.62 -9.35 15.35
N ARG A 72 4.23 -9.14 16.60
CA ARG A 72 4.42 -7.86 17.30
C ARG A 72 5.89 -7.51 17.51
N ALA A 73 6.76 -8.49 17.70
CA ALA A 73 8.21 -8.29 17.83
C ALA A 73 8.87 -7.98 16.47
N SER A 74 8.30 -8.51 15.37
CA SER A 74 8.85 -8.36 14.02
C SER A 74 8.63 -6.97 13.41
N TYR A 75 7.57 -6.27 13.85
CA TYR A 75 7.21 -4.95 13.33
C TYR A 75 7.18 -3.89 14.44
N ALA A 76 7.60 -2.67 14.12
CA ALA A 76 7.47 -1.53 15.03
C ALA A 76 6.00 -1.13 15.22
N LEU A 77 5.18 -1.32 14.19
CA LEU A 77 3.74 -1.10 14.19
C LEU A 77 3.07 -2.01 13.19
N ILE A 78 1.92 -2.54 13.55
CA ILE A 78 1.00 -3.25 12.65
C ILE A 78 -0.26 -2.42 12.50
N ILE A 79 -0.70 -2.15 11.28
CA ILE A 79 -1.96 -1.44 10.99
C ILE A 79 -2.89 -2.40 10.27
N HIS A 80 -3.96 -2.81 10.95
CA HIS A 80 -4.99 -3.65 10.37
C HIS A 80 -6.20 -2.81 9.94
N CYS A 81 -6.40 -2.66 8.62
CA CYS A 81 -7.43 -1.75 8.12
C CYS A 81 -8.87 -2.19 8.47
N ALA A 82 -9.15 -3.51 8.44
CA ALA A 82 -10.51 -4.03 8.63
C ALA A 82 -10.86 -4.41 10.08
N GLN A 83 -9.88 -4.69 10.93
CA GLN A 83 -10.11 -5.10 12.31
C GLN A 83 -10.10 -3.88 13.24
N PRO A 84 -11.02 -3.76 14.20
CA PRO A 84 -10.98 -2.74 15.23
C PRO A 84 -10.20 -3.22 16.45
N ASP A 85 -8.90 -3.48 16.33
CA ASP A 85 -8.05 -3.86 17.46
C ASP A 85 -7.22 -2.66 17.95
N THR A 86 -7.10 -2.49 19.26
CA THR A 86 -6.30 -1.45 19.90
C THR A 86 -5.35 -2.05 20.92
N SER A 87 -4.51 -2.97 20.50
CA SER A 87 -3.47 -3.54 21.35
C SER A 87 -2.14 -2.78 21.20
N PRO A 88 -1.20 -2.90 22.15
CA PRO A 88 0.14 -2.35 21.97
C PRO A 88 0.76 -2.87 20.67
N HIS A 89 1.33 -1.98 19.86
CA HIS A 89 1.91 -2.25 18.54
C HIS A 89 0.91 -2.63 17.42
N VAL A 90 -0.40 -2.72 17.68
CA VAL A 90 -1.42 -2.96 16.66
C VAL A 90 -2.43 -1.81 16.66
N LEU A 91 -2.57 -1.16 15.50
CA LEU A 91 -3.57 -0.13 15.26
C LEU A 91 -4.66 -0.71 14.36
N GLY A 92 -5.78 -1.08 14.94
CA GLY A 92 -6.96 -1.49 14.19
C GLY A 92 -7.82 -0.28 13.80
N LEU A 93 -8.31 -0.28 12.57
CA LEU A 93 -9.07 0.85 12.03
C LEU A 93 -10.55 0.55 11.84
N GLY A 94 -10.96 -0.72 11.79
CA GLY A 94 -12.36 -1.14 11.61
C GLY A 94 -13.00 -0.59 10.33
N LEU A 95 -12.24 -0.47 9.24
CA LEU A 95 -12.69 0.15 8.00
C LEU A 95 -13.43 -0.87 7.11
N ASP A 96 -14.48 -0.38 6.45
CA ASP A 96 -15.20 -1.08 5.41
C ASP A 96 -14.68 -0.65 4.02
N ALA A 97 -14.35 -1.63 3.17
CA ALA A 97 -13.88 -1.38 1.81
C ALA A 97 -15.00 -0.91 0.86
N SER A 98 -16.27 -0.98 1.26
CA SER A 98 -17.40 -0.53 0.47
C SER A 98 -17.44 0.99 0.32
N LYS A 99 -18.34 1.47 -0.57
CA LYS A 99 -18.58 2.90 -0.75
C LYS A 99 -19.02 3.61 0.55
N ARG A 100 -19.69 2.90 1.47
CA ARG A 100 -20.12 3.44 2.77
C ARG A 100 -18.93 3.74 3.68
N GLY A 101 -17.85 2.97 3.59
CA GLY A 101 -16.63 3.15 4.37
C GLY A 101 -15.72 4.30 3.93
N LEU A 102 -15.96 4.93 2.77
CA LEU A 102 -15.07 5.96 2.21
C LEU A 102 -14.85 7.19 3.11
N ASN A 103 -15.86 7.58 3.88
CA ASN A 103 -15.72 8.71 4.81
C ASN A 103 -14.85 8.32 6.02
N ALA A 104 -15.06 7.13 6.58
CA ALA A 104 -14.23 6.59 7.66
C ALA A 104 -12.78 6.40 7.19
N PHE A 105 -12.58 5.87 5.97
CA PHE A 105 -11.27 5.79 5.33
C PHE A 105 -10.58 7.16 5.24
N SER A 106 -11.30 8.19 4.74
CA SER A 106 -10.75 9.55 4.66
C SER A 106 -10.37 10.11 6.03
N ALA A 107 -11.17 9.87 7.05
CA ALA A 107 -10.92 10.32 8.41
C ALA A 107 -9.72 9.60 9.05
N ALA A 108 -9.46 8.36 8.67
CA ALA A 108 -8.33 7.57 9.16
C ALA A 108 -6.97 7.96 8.55
N LEU A 109 -6.95 8.50 7.31
CA LEU A 109 -5.71 8.82 6.59
C LEU A 109 -4.72 9.70 7.39
N PRO A 110 -5.12 10.83 8.00
CA PRO A 110 -4.19 11.67 8.77
C PRO A 110 -3.59 10.87 9.94
N ARG A 111 -4.44 10.18 10.71
CA ARG A 111 -4.01 9.38 11.86
C ARG A 111 -3.00 8.31 11.47
N VAL A 112 -3.26 7.57 10.39
CA VAL A 112 -2.34 6.52 9.90
C VAL A 112 -1.02 7.12 9.47
N VAL A 113 -1.04 8.15 8.62
CA VAL A 113 0.19 8.76 8.09
C VAL A 113 1.03 9.36 9.22
N ASP A 114 0.42 10.06 10.16
CA ASP A 114 1.13 10.68 11.28
C ASP A 114 1.69 9.62 12.23
N THR A 115 0.90 8.60 12.59
CA THR A 115 1.37 7.49 13.45
C THR A 115 2.53 6.74 12.82
N VAL A 116 2.45 6.39 11.53
CA VAL A 116 3.56 5.73 10.81
C VAL A 116 4.81 6.60 10.79
N THR A 117 4.65 7.88 10.47
CA THR A 117 5.77 8.83 10.45
C THR A 117 6.46 8.93 11.81
N ASP A 118 5.67 9.01 12.88
CA ASP A 118 6.19 9.08 14.25
C ASP A 118 6.89 7.81 14.70
N VAL A 119 6.31 6.64 14.38
CA VAL A 119 6.91 5.36 14.71
C VAL A 119 8.24 5.18 13.97
N LEU A 120 8.28 5.43 12.66
CA LEU A 120 9.51 5.32 11.88
C LEU A 120 10.60 6.29 12.35
N ARG A 121 10.21 7.48 12.81
CA ARG A 121 11.18 8.46 13.36
C ARG A 121 11.82 7.99 14.66
N LYS A 122 11.05 7.27 15.50
CA LYS A 122 11.49 6.78 16.81
C LYS A 122 12.15 5.40 16.74
N GLU A 123 11.97 4.69 15.64
CA GLU A 123 12.41 3.30 15.50
C GLU A 123 13.92 3.21 15.30
N ALA A 124 14.63 2.84 16.37
CA ALA A 124 16.07 2.70 16.37
C ALA A 124 16.57 1.30 15.94
N GLN A 125 15.67 0.29 15.95
CA GLN A 125 16.02 -1.10 15.67
C GLN A 125 15.84 -1.49 14.19
N GLY A 126 15.39 -0.56 13.34
CA GLY A 126 15.18 -0.81 11.92
C GLY A 126 13.98 -1.70 11.60
N ARG A 127 13.07 -1.93 12.57
CA ARG A 127 11.84 -2.70 12.34
C ARG A 127 10.90 -1.91 11.42
N GLY A 128 10.24 -2.63 10.54
CA GLY A 128 9.30 -2.01 9.60
C GLY A 128 7.88 -1.83 10.16
N ILE A 129 7.02 -1.29 9.30
CA ILE A 129 5.59 -1.12 9.55
C ILE A 129 4.83 -2.09 8.66
N LEU A 130 3.94 -2.90 9.23
CA LEU A 130 3.04 -3.77 8.47
C LEU A 130 1.68 -3.09 8.29
N LEU A 131 1.23 -2.94 7.05
CA LEU A 131 -0.15 -2.56 6.72
C LEU A 131 -0.87 -3.77 6.13
N CYS A 132 -1.99 -4.15 6.72
CA CYS A 132 -2.75 -5.30 6.26
C CYS A 132 -4.26 -5.03 6.21
N CYS A 133 -4.94 -5.78 5.38
CA CYS A 133 -6.40 -5.86 5.32
C CYS A 133 -6.79 -7.24 4.80
N THR A 134 -8.08 -7.55 4.78
CA THR A 134 -8.58 -8.89 4.46
C THR A 134 -8.06 -9.43 3.13
N ASP A 135 -7.99 -8.59 2.11
CA ASP A 135 -7.54 -8.96 0.76
C ASP A 135 -6.12 -8.48 0.43
N GLY A 136 -5.48 -7.71 1.33
CA GLY A 136 -4.17 -7.10 1.08
C GLY A 136 -4.14 -6.14 -0.12
N SER A 137 -5.29 -5.70 -0.61
CA SER A 137 -5.43 -5.11 -1.95
C SER A 137 -5.96 -3.67 -1.89
N GLN A 138 -7.20 -3.48 -1.44
CA GLN A 138 -7.87 -2.19 -1.58
C GLN A 138 -7.51 -1.19 -0.48
N LEU A 139 -7.87 -1.49 0.78
CA LEU A 139 -7.70 -0.58 1.91
C LEU A 139 -6.23 -0.40 2.26
N SER A 140 -5.53 -1.52 2.50
CA SER A 140 -4.10 -1.48 2.83
C SER A 140 -3.27 -0.90 1.68
N GLY A 141 -3.59 -1.23 0.43
CA GLY A 141 -2.94 -0.67 -0.74
C GLY A 141 -3.07 0.86 -0.83
N ALA A 142 -4.29 1.39 -0.62
CA ALA A 142 -4.52 2.83 -0.62
C ALA A 142 -3.82 3.54 0.56
N MET A 143 -3.81 2.93 1.75
CA MET A 143 -3.09 3.45 2.93
C MET A 143 -1.57 3.46 2.69
N VAL A 144 -1.01 2.40 2.12
CA VAL A 144 0.42 2.34 1.74
C VAL A 144 0.76 3.48 0.79
N VAL A 145 -0.04 3.72 -0.25
CA VAL A 145 0.19 4.83 -1.18
C VAL A 145 0.20 6.18 -0.46
N ALA A 146 -0.74 6.40 0.48
CA ALA A 146 -0.79 7.64 1.27
C ALA A 146 0.46 7.83 2.14
N VAL A 147 0.87 6.78 2.85
CA VAL A 147 2.07 6.78 3.71
C VAL A 147 3.33 7.04 2.89
N LEU A 148 3.51 6.30 1.79
CA LEU A 148 4.67 6.46 0.92
C LEU A 148 4.75 7.86 0.32
N ALA A 149 3.62 8.41 -0.14
CA ALA A 149 3.60 9.74 -0.72
C ALA A 149 3.87 10.84 0.31
N ALA A 150 3.33 10.71 1.53
CA ALA A 150 3.46 11.73 2.56
C ALA A 150 4.83 11.74 3.27
N SER A 151 5.54 10.59 3.31
CA SER A 151 6.68 10.41 4.22
C SER A 151 8.00 10.03 3.53
N PHE A 152 7.97 9.70 2.23
CA PHE A 152 9.15 9.27 1.48
C PHE A 152 9.39 10.15 0.25
N ASP A 153 10.66 10.45 -0.05
CA ASP A 153 11.05 11.16 -1.26
C ASP A 153 10.92 10.27 -2.53
N ARG A 154 11.30 10.84 -3.67
CA ARG A 154 11.27 10.12 -4.97
C ARG A 154 12.29 8.97 -5.06
N HIS A 155 13.28 8.95 -4.17
CA HIS A 155 14.35 7.94 -4.08
C HIS A 155 14.08 6.89 -3.00
N ARG A 156 12.87 6.90 -2.38
CA ARG A 156 12.43 6.00 -1.31
C ARG A 156 13.09 6.26 0.04
N HIS A 157 13.77 7.41 0.22
CA HIS A 157 14.31 7.78 1.51
C HIS A 157 13.21 8.34 2.41
N PHE A 158 13.19 7.88 3.65
CA PHE A 158 12.29 8.41 4.67
C PHE A 158 12.73 9.82 5.07
N LEU A 159 11.80 10.77 5.01
CA LEU A 159 12.06 12.18 5.25
C LEU A 159 12.05 12.58 6.73
N GLY A 160 11.60 11.69 7.61
CA GLY A 160 11.40 11.95 9.03
C GLY A 160 12.65 11.81 9.92
N VAL A 161 13.87 11.79 9.37
CA VAL A 161 15.13 11.61 10.12
C VAL A 161 15.87 12.93 10.29
N GLY A 162 16.49 13.16 11.45
CA GLY A 162 17.35 14.33 11.75
C GLY A 162 16.56 15.56 12.21
N ASP A 163 17.27 16.61 12.56
CA ASP A 163 16.74 17.80 13.23
C ASP A 163 15.76 18.59 12.36
N ASP A 164 15.97 18.61 11.04
CA ASP A 164 15.10 19.29 10.07
C ASP A 164 13.95 18.43 9.54
N ALA A 165 13.71 17.25 10.12
CA ALA A 165 12.71 16.29 9.64
C ALA A 165 11.32 16.91 9.42
N TYR A 166 10.87 17.73 10.36
CA TYR A 166 9.58 18.39 10.29
C TYR A 166 9.49 19.38 9.12
N ALA A 167 10.51 20.18 8.94
CA ALA A 167 10.57 21.15 7.85
C ALA A 167 10.58 20.43 6.48
N ARG A 168 11.38 19.37 6.34
CA ARG A 168 11.44 18.56 5.12
C ARG A 168 10.12 17.87 4.81
N LEU A 169 9.48 17.24 5.79
CA LEU A 169 8.16 16.62 5.62
C LEU A 169 7.11 17.63 5.22
N THR A 170 7.10 18.80 5.86
CA THR A 170 6.15 19.89 5.55
C THR A 170 6.37 20.42 4.14
N GLN A 171 7.62 20.68 3.76
CA GLN A 171 7.96 21.15 2.42
C GLN A 171 7.62 20.12 1.37
N HIS A 172 7.98 18.85 1.60
CA HIS A 172 7.65 17.74 0.70
C HIS A 172 6.14 17.63 0.47
N ARG A 173 5.34 17.60 1.55
CA ARG A 173 3.87 17.50 1.46
C ARG A 173 3.25 18.68 0.70
N ARG A 174 3.83 19.88 0.78
CA ARG A 174 3.37 21.04 0.00
C ARG A 174 3.63 20.92 -1.50
N GLN A 175 4.65 20.17 -1.89
CA GLN A 175 5.08 20.00 -3.28
C GLN A 175 4.47 18.77 -3.95
N LEU A 176 3.71 17.93 -3.21
CA LEU A 176 3.10 16.74 -3.76
C LEU A 176 2.16 17.06 -4.93
N SER A 177 2.18 16.17 -5.91
CA SER A 177 1.36 16.19 -7.11
C SER A 177 0.62 14.86 -7.29
N LYS A 178 -0.29 14.79 -8.26
CA LYS A 178 -0.93 13.52 -8.65
C LYS A 178 0.08 12.50 -9.19
N ASP A 179 1.13 12.96 -9.86
CA ASP A 179 2.18 12.10 -10.40
C ASP A 179 2.96 11.41 -9.28
N ASP A 180 3.12 12.08 -8.14
CA ASP A 180 3.73 11.46 -6.97
C ASP A 180 2.89 10.31 -6.44
N THR A 181 1.58 10.47 -6.36
CA THR A 181 0.66 9.38 -5.98
C THR A 181 0.72 8.22 -6.96
N GLN A 182 0.74 8.49 -8.27
CA GLN A 182 0.88 7.44 -9.30
C GLN A 182 2.21 6.71 -9.18
N ARG A 183 3.30 7.43 -8.96
CA ARG A 183 4.63 6.81 -8.74
C ARG A 183 4.64 5.89 -7.52
N ARG A 184 4.01 6.29 -6.41
CA ARG A 184 3.92 5.45 -5.21
C ARG A 184 3.04 4.22 -5.44
N LEU A 185 1.97 4.36 -6.21
CA LEU A 185 1.16 3.24 -6.66
C LEU A 185 1.97 2.25 -7.52
N GLN A 186 2.86 2.74 -8.39
CA GLN A 186 3.77 1.88 -9.14
C GLN A 186 4.74 1.11 -8.23
N TRP A 187 5.32 1.75 -7.21
CA TRP A 187 6.17 1.06 -6.24
C TRP A 187 5.43 -0.08 -5.56
N LEU A 188 4.21 0.22 -5.10
CA LEU A 188 3.35 -0.78 -4.47
C LEU A 188 3.05 -1.95 -5.41
N THR A 189 2.56 -1.67 -6.64
CA THR A 189 2.16 -2.72 -7.59
C THR A 189 3.34 -3.52 -8.14
N THR A 190 4.55 -2.95 -8.15
CA THR A 190 5.78 -3.67 -8.50
C THR A 190 6.18 -4.67 -7.41
N SER A 191 6.05 -4.29 -6.14
CA SER A 191 6.38 -5.15 -5.00
C SER A 191 5.25 -6.14 -4.68
N TRP A 192 3.99 -5.70 -4.79
CA TRP A 192 2.79 -6.46 -4.46
C TRP A 192 1.78 -6.42 -5.61
N MET A 193 1.82 -7.42 -6.49
CA MET A 193 0.98 -7.48 -7.71
C MET A 193 -0.52 -7.54 -7.43
N HIS A 194 -0.92 -7.95 -6.23
CA HIS A 194 -2.32 -8.02 -5.82
C HIS A 194 -2.88 -6.66 -5.37
N ALA A 195 -2.04 -5.64 -5.20
CA ALA A 195 -2.50 -4.31 -4.84
C ALA A 195 -3.40 -3.75 -5.95
N SER A 196 -4.65 -3.49 -5.59
CA SER A 196 -5.64 -2.93 -6.49
C SER A 196 -6.53 -1.92 -5.74
N PRO A 197 -5.94 -0.80 -5.26
CA PRO A 197 -6.73 0.23 -4.61
C PRO A 197 -7.80 0.76 -5.56
N SER A 198 -9.04 0.84 -5.13
CA SER A 198 -10.11 1.34 -5.98
C SER A 198 -9.89 2.82 -6.31
N ARG A 199 -10.42 3.26 -7.47
CA ARG A 199 -10.37 4.67 -7.87
C ARG A 199 -10.93 5.60 -6.79
N ALA A 200 -11.98 5.17 -6.10
CA ALA A 200 -12.60 5.96 -5.03
C ALA A 200 -11.65 6.15 -3.83
N HIS A 201 -10.94 5.10 -3.40
CA HIS A 201 -9.93 5.22 -2.34
C HIS A 201 -8.76 6.10 -2.76
N LEU A 202 -8.25 5.96 -4.01
CA LEU A 202 -7.18 6.82 -4.52
C LEU A 202 -7.61 8.29 -4.64
N GLN A 203 -8.88 8.56 -4.97
CA GLN A 203 -9.42 9.93 -4.94
C GLN A 203 -9.40 10.51 -3.52
N ARG A 204 -9.71 9.71 -2.49
CA ARG A 204 -9.62 10.15 -1.08
C ARG A 204 -8.18 10.38 -0.65
N VAL A 205 -7.26 9.51 -1.06
CA VAL A 205 -5.82 9.71 -0.85
C VAL A 205 -5.36 11.02 -1.49
N ASN A 206 -5.71 11.27 -2.76
CA ASN A 206 -5.38 12.53 -3.42
C ASN A 206 -6.02 13.75 -2.73
N ALA A 207 -7.27 13.65 -2.31
CA ALA A 207 -7.94 14.75 -1.58
C ALA A 207 -7.23 15.07 -0.26
N TYR A 208 -6.75 14.05 0.46
CA TYR A 208 -5.95 14.21 1.68
C TYR A 208 -4.58 14.83 1.38
N LEU A 209 -3.84 14.27 0.43
CA LEU A 209 -2.46 14.68 0.13
C LEU A 209 -2.37 16.05 -0.56
N LEU A 210 -3.34 16.40 -1.41
CA LEU A 210 -3.34 17.60 -2.25
C LEU A 210 -4.31 18.68 -1.77
N GLY A 211 -5.08 18.39 -0.72
CA GLY A 211 -6.05 19.33 -0.15
C GLY A 211 -5.40 20.52 0.56
N PRO A 212 -6.19 21.55 0.91
CA PRO A 212 -5.70 22.76 1.56
C PRO A 212 -5.14 22.53 2.98
N PHE A 213 -5.52 21.44 3.63
CA PHE A 213 -5.09 21.06 4.99
C PHE A 213 -3.84 20.16 5.00
N ARG A 214 -2.82 20.52 4.25
CA ARG A 214 -1.53 19.81 4.21
C ARG A 214 -0.67 20.00 5.46
N GLN A 215 -1.26 20.43 6.58
CA GLN A 215 -0.49 20.71 7.79
C GLN A 215 -0.14 19.38 8.51
N VAL A 216 1.14 19.20 8.73
CA VAL A 216 1.64 18.22 9.72
C VAL A 216 1.21 18.72 11.09
N ARG A 217 0.40 17.94 11.82
CA ARG A 217 0.08 18.27 13.21
C ARG A 217 1.38 18.20 14.02
N LEU A 218 1.71 19.30 14.67
CA LEU A 218 2.76 19.31 15.69
C LEU A 218 2.24 18.49 16.87
N TRP A 219 2.89 17.39 17.16
CA TRP A 219 2.73 16.71 18.44
C TRP A 219 3.61 17.46 19.44
N THR A 220 3.00 18.27 20.26
CA THR A 220 3.60 18.82 21.48
C THR A 220 3.63 17.74 22.55
#